data_01d28b7746e64cc9a0be9cd2239f04dd
#
_entry.id   01d28b7746e64cc9a0be9cd2239f04dd
#
_cell.length_a   1.000
_cell.length_b   1.000
_cell.length_c   1.000
_cell.angle_alpha   90.00
_cell.angle_beta   90.00
_cell.angle_gamma   90.00
#
_symmetry.space_group_name_H-M   'P 1'
#
loop_
_entity.id
_entity.type
_entity.pdbx_description
1 polymer ?
#
loop_
_entity_poly.entity_id
_entity_poly.type
_entity_poly.pdbx_seq_one_letter_code
_entity_poly.pdbx_strand_id
1 'polypeptide(L)'
;MLKLVKNLIVLALAGGLLASCASVLGPRDIDLPLHKLQASLDQRFPLQHRVLELFQVELTGPQLVLQHESGRVGLVTEAGLGTPFSRQAWRGSLALSGRLYIDPVRNAVLMGEPRVDRFAIEGVDEGRQRQLGKIASMLMEKVVADVPLYHFRPEDLRYGGVQFVPTHIATTPRGLRVSVAPAR
;
A
#
# COMPACT_ATOMS: atom_id res chain seq x y z
N MET A 1 -17.04 3.26 61.36
CA MET A 1 -16.15 2.43 60.57
C MET A 1 -16.84 1.82 59.35
N LEU A 2 -17.99 1.17 59.45
CA LEU A 2 -18.67 0.49 58.34
C LEU A 2 -19.06 1.42 57.18
N LYS A 3 -19.46 2.67 57.44
CA LYS A 3 -19.80 3.68 56.41
C LYS A 3 -18.57 4.16 55.63
N LEU A 4 -17.41 4.28 56.27
CA LEU A 4 -16.15 4.67 55.64
C LEU A 4 -15.66 3.58 54.68
N VAL A 5 -15.71 2.33 55.05
CA VAL A 5 -15.34 1.18 54.23
C VAL A 5 -16.26 1.04 53.04
N LYS A 6 -17.56 1.26 53.20
CA LYS A 6 -18.54 1.23 52.12
C LYS A 6 -18.28 2.33 51.06
N ASN A 7 -17.97 3.55 51.53
CA ASN A 7 -17.63 4.65 50.60
C ASN A 7 -16.29 4.44 49.87
N LEU A 8 -15.31 3.81 50.53
CA LEU A 8 -14.04 3.48 49.90
C LEU A 8 -14.21 2.42 48.81
N ILE A 9 -15.04 1.42 49.03
CA ILE A 9 -15.37 0.36 48.06
C ILE A 9 -16.10 0.95 46.83
N VAL A 10 -17.08 1.84 47.07
CA VAL A 10 -17.82 2.50 45.98
C VAL A 10 -16.88 3.40 45.13
N LEU A 11 -15.95 4.11 45.79
CA LEU A 11 -14.98 4.95 45.11
C LEU A 11 -13.99 4.11 44.29
N ALA A 12 -13.55 2.96 44.81
CA ALA A 12 -12.68 2.03 44.10
C ALA A 12 -13.37 1.38 42.88
N LEU A 13 -14.65 1.00 43.02
CA LEU A 13 -15.44 0.49 41.89
C LEU A 13 -15.69 1.54 40.82
N ALA A 14 -15.99 2.77 41.21
CA ALA A 14 -16.18 3.88 40.24
C ALA A 14 -14.89 4.22 39.49
N GLY A 15 -13.72 4.19 40.16
CA GLY A 15 -12.41 4.37 39.53
C GLY A 15 -12.05 3.24 38.55
N GLY A 16 -12.43 2.00 38.84
CA GLY A 16 -12.18 0.87 37.95
C GLY A 16 -13.01 0.88 36.67
N LEU A 17 -14.22 1.44 36.71
CA LEU A 17 -15.08 1.58 35.50
C LEU A 17 -14.60 2.64 34.54
N LEU A 18 -13.95 3.70 35.02
CA LEU A 18 -13.41 4.76 34.18
C LEU A 18 -12.12 4.34 33.46
N ALA A 19 -11.31 3.47 34.05
CA ALA A 19 -10.09 2.95 33.44
C ALA A 19 -10.37 1.98 32.28
N SER A 20 -11.50 1.29 32.29
CA SER A 20 -11.89 0.32 31.24
C SER A 20 -12.23 0.99 29.90
N CYS A 21 -12.69 2.24 29.90
CA CYS A 21 -13.06 2.94 28.65
C CYS A 21 -11.83 3.46 27.88
N ALA A 22 -10.71 3.70 28.55
CA ALA A 22 -9.51 4.25 27.91
C ALA A 22 -8.85 3.27 26.94
N SER A 23 -8.96 1.96 27.18
CA SER A 23 -8.37 0.93 26.33
C SER A 23 -9.13 0.74 24.99
N VAL A 24 -10.39 1.14 24.91
CA VAL A 24 -11.19 1.07 23.68
C VAL A 24 -10.82 2.18 22.71
N LEU A 25 -10.28 3.28 23.20
CA LEU A 25 -9.91 4.47 22.43
C LEU A 25 -8.41 4.55 22.10
N GLY A 26 -7.62 3.55 22.49
CA GLY A 26 -6.18 3.51 22.23
C GLY A 26 -5.82 3.16 20.79
N PRO A 27 -4.54 3.40 20.39
CA PRO A 27 -4.01 2.95 19.12
C PRO A 27 -4.18 1.44 18.94
N ARG A 28 -4.38 1.00 17.70
CA ARG A 28 -4.59 -0.41 17.34
C ARG A 28 -3.80 -0.76 16.09
N ASP A 29 -3.54 -2.05 15.92
CA ASP A 29 -2.94 -2.58 14.71
C ASP A 29 -3.98 -3.34 13.89
N ILE A 30 -3.93 -3.12 12.57
CA ILE A 30 -4.71 -3.83 11.56
C ILE A 30 -3.72 -4.63 10.73
N ASP A 31 -3.87 -5.95 10.71
CA ASP A 31 -3.08 -6.80 9.84
C ASP A 31 -3.78 -6.93 8.48
N LEU A 32 -3.06 -6.56 7.42
CA LEU A 32 -3.47 -6.70 6.03
C LEU A 32 -2.71 -7.86 5.39
N PRO A 33 -3.29 -9.04 5.28
CA PRO A 33 -2.63 -10.18 4.68
C PRO A 33 -2.38 -9.97 3.18
N LEU A 34 -1.31 -10.57 2.67
CA LEU A 34 -0.86 -10.39 1.28
C LEU A 34 -1.97 -10.65 0.24
N HIS A 35 -2.81 -11.66 0.46
CA HIS A 35 -3.90 -11.97 -0.46
C HIS A 35 -4.94 -10.85 -0.60
N LYS A 36 -5.21 -10.09 0.48
CA LYS A 36 -6.10 -8.92 0.41
C LYS A 36 -5.46 -7.77 -0.36
N LEU A 37 -4.16 -7.57 -0.17
CA LEU A 37 -3.40 -6.55 -0.91
C LEU A 37 -3.35 -6.90 -2.39
N GLN A 38 -3.08 -8.16 -2.72
CA GLN A 38 -3.08 -8.67 -4.09
C GLN A 38 -4.45 -8.48 -4.74
N ALA A 39 -5.54 -8.89 -4.09
CA ALA A 39 -6.88 -8.71 -4.60
C ALA A 39 -7.26 -7.24 -4.84
N SER A 40 -6.81 -6.33 -3.96
CA SER A 40 -7.00 -4.89 -4.14
C SER A 40 -6.23 -4.35 -5.36
N LEU A 41 -5.04 -4.90 -5.61
CA LEU A 41 -4.21 -4.54 -6.74
C LEU A 41 -4.80 -5.07 -8.05
N ASP A 42 -5.24 -6.34 -8.08
CA ASP A 42 -5.84 -7.00 -9.25
C ASP A 42 -7.07 -6.24 -9.78
N GLN A 43 -7.87 -5.65 -8.88
CA GLN A 43 -9.03 -4.85 -9.26
C GLN A 43 -8.70 -3.55 -10.01
N ARG A 44 -7.44 -3.11 -9.97
CA ARG A 44 -6.99 -1.86 -10.59
C ARG A 44 -6.28 -2.09 -11.90
N PHE A 45 -5.88 -3.30 -12.17
CA PHE A 45 -5.24 -3.70 -13.41
C PHE A 45 -6.29 -4.21 -14.43
N PRO A 46 -6.08 -4.01 -15.73
CA PRO A 46 -4.89 -3.42 -16.35
C PRO A 46 -4.76 -1.91 -16.13
N LEU A 47 -3.53 -1.44 -15.89
CA LEU A 47 -3.23 -0.02 -15.88
C LEU A 47 -2.80 0.41 -17.27
N GLN A 48 -3.48 1.42 -17.79
CA GLN A 48 -3.15 2.01 -19.09
C GLN A 48 -2.75 3.47 -18.91
N HIS A 49 -1.55 3.82 -19.35
CA HIS A 49 -1.05 5.17 -19.31
C HIS A 49 -0.53 5.59 -20.68
N ARG A 50 -0.87 6.82 -21.07
CA ARG A 50 -0.28 7.46 -22.23
C ARG A 50 0.93 8.28 -21.79
N VAL A 51 2.09 7.94 -22.34
CA VAL A 51 3.35 8.58 -22.02
C VAL A 51 3.81 9.38 -23.22
N LEU A 52 4.16 10.65 -22.98
CA LEU A 52 4.62 11.61 -24.02
C LEU A 52 3.64 11.73 -25.22
N GLU A 53 2.34 11.47 -25.00
CA GLU A 53 1.28 11.47 -26.02
C GLU A 53 1.50 10.49 -27.19
N LEU A 54 2.67 9.85 -27.27
CA LEU A 54 3.10 8.99 -28.37
C LEU A 54 3.09 7.50 -28.00
N PHE A 55 3.20 7.16 -26.71
CA PHE A 55 3.32 5.79 -26.25
C PHE A 55 2.15 5.42 -25.36
N GLN A 56 1.54 4.28 -25.65
CA GLN A 56 0.56 3.66 -24.77
C GLN A 56 1.27 2.53 -24.00
N VAL A 57 1.35 2.68 -22.68
CA VAL A 57 1.88 1.67 -21.78
C VAL A 57 0.71 0.96 -21.14
N GLU A 58 0.71 -0.35 -21.21
CA GLU A 58 -0.24 -1.22 -20.55
C GLU A 58 0.50 -2.14 -19.58
N LEU A 59 0.07 -2.16 -18.32
CA LEU A 59 0.60 -3.04 -17.30
C LEU A 59 -0.48 -4.04 -16.90
N THR A 60 -0.13 -5.34 -16.92
CA THR A 60 -1.05 -6.45 -16.64
C THR A 60 -0.43 -7.46 -15.69
N GLY A 61 -1.26 -8.33 -15.09
CA GLY A 61 -0.80 -9.43 -14.24
C GLY A 61 0.04 -8.99 -13.05
N PRO A 62 -0.41 -8.04 -12.22
CA PRO A 62 0.40 -7.55 -11.10
C PRO A 62 0.64 -8.64 -10.07
N GLN A 63 1.88 -8.79 -9.61
CA GLN A 63 2.25 -9.67 -8.50
C GLN A 63 2.95 -8.86 -7.43
N LEU A 64 2.39 -8.85 -6.23
CA LEU A 64 2.93 -8.15 -5.09
C LEU A 64 3.93 -9.04 -4.35
N VAL A 65 5.13 -8.53 -4.09
CA VAL A 65 6.20 -9.21 -3.36
C VAL A 65 6.60 -8.39 -2.14
N LEU A 66 6.56 -9.00 -0.96
CA LEU A 66 6.99 -8.34 0.26
C LEU A 66 8.50 -8.53 0.44
N GLN A 67 9.23 -7.42 0.49
CA GLN A 67 10.67 -7.40 0.78
C GLN A 67 10.86 -7.02 2.25
N HIS A 68 10.60 -7.98 3.13
CA HIS A 68 10.54 -7.75 4.58
C HIS A 68 11.83 -7.15 5.15
N GLU A 69 13.00 -7.62 4.70
CA GLU A 69 14.30 -7.14 5.19
C GLU A 69 14.56 -5.67 4.87
N SER A 70 14.11 -5.21 3.72
CA SER A 70 14.31 -3.82 3.27
C SER A 70 13.16 -2.88 3.64
N GLY A 71 12.05 -3.42 4.18
CA GLY A 71 10.82 -2.66 4.41
C GLY A 71 10.17 -2.13 3.12
N ARG A 72 10.54 -2.72 1.97
CA ARG A 72 10.01 -2.35 0.65
C ARG A 72 8.99 -3.38 0.18
N VAL A 73 8.22 -2.97 -0.78
CA VAL A 73 7.29 -3.83 -1.51
C VAL A 73 7.71 -3.86 -2.97
N GLY A 74 7.79 -5.04 -3.53
CA GLY A 74 8.00 -5.27 -4.95
C GLY A 74 6.68 -5.47 -5.69
N LEU A 75 6.63 -5.00 -6.92
CA LEU A 75 5.57 -5.24 -7.87
C LEU A 75 6.19 -5.79 -9.15
N VAL A 76 5.79 -7.00 -9.53
CA VAL A 76 6.15 -7.60 -10.81
C VAL A 76 4.91 -7.57 -11.71
N THR A 77 5.07 -7.13 -12.95
CA THR A 77 3.97 -7.00 -13.90
C THR A 77 4.46 -7.24 -15.32
N GLU A 78 3.58 -7.71 -16.17
CA GLU A 78 3.81 -7.69 -17.62
C GLU A 78 3.59 -6.27 -18.14
N ALA A 79 4.40 -5.86 -19.09
CA ALA A 79 4.34 -4.53 -19.69
C ALA A 79 4.17 -4.65 -21.21
N GLY A 80 3.16 -3.99 -21.72
CA GLY A 80 2.95 -3.75 -23.14
C GLY A 80 3.29 -2.31 -23.49
N LEU A 81 4.01 -2.10 -24.59
CA LEU A 81 4.28 -0.78 -25.14
C LEU A 81 3.80 -0.73 -26.58
N GLY A 82 2.85 0.15 -26.85
CA GLY A 82 2.32 0.40 -28.19
C GLY A 82 2.45 1.86 -28.59
N THR A 83 2.33 2.13 -29.89
CA THR A 83 2.17 3.49 -30.42
C THR A 83 0.88 3.58 -31.22
N PRO A 84 0.18 4.72 -31.25
CA PRO A 84 -1.05 4.88 -32.02
C PRO A 84 -0.84 4.69 -33.53
N PHE A 85 0.40 4.80 -34.01
CA PHE A 85 0.76 4.79 -35.43
C PHE A 85 1.36 3.46 -35.89
N SER A 86 1.62 2.51 -34.97
CA SER A 86 2.22 1.22 -35.28
C SER A 86 1.36 0.08 -34.77
N ARG A 87 1.16 -0.94 -35.61
CA ARG A 87 0.56 -2.21 -35.17
C ARG A 87 1.53 -3.08 -34.35
N GLN A 88 2.77 -2.63 -34.21
CA GLN A 88 3.81 -3.35 -33.49
C GLN A 88 3.75 -2.95 -32.02
N ALA A 89 3.32 -3.87 -31.18
CA ALA A 89 3.38 -3.75 -29.72
C ALA A 89 4.59 -4.53 -29.22
N TRP A 90 5.39 -3.90 -28.37
CA TRP A 90 6.44 -4.61 -27.63
C TRP A 90 5.85 -5.16 -26.33
N ARG A 91 6.26 -6.38 -26.00
CA ARG A 91 5.90 -7.03 -24.74
C ARG A 91 7.16 -7.21 -23.90
N GLY A 92 6.98 -7.24 -22.59
CA GLY A 92 8.07 -7.43 -21.68
C GLY A 92 7.60 -7.60 -20.25
N SER A 93 8.54 -7.59 -19.35
CA SER A 93 8.28 -7.64 -17.91
C SER A 93 8.93 -6.47 -17.20
N LEU A 94 8.27 -6.02 -16.14
CA LEU A 94 8.71 -4.93 -15.30
C LEU A 94 8.65 -5.38 -13.84
N ALA A 95 9.76 -5.26 -13.12
CA ALA A 95 9.79 -5.41 -11.68
C ALA A 95 10.17 -4.07 -11.06
N LEU A 96 9.36 -3.64 -10.12
CA LEU A 96 9.51 -2.40 -9.38
C LEU A 96 9.60 -2.71 -7.90
N SER A 97 10.27 -1.86 -7.13
CA SER A 97 10.14 -1.84 -5.68
C SER A 97 9.94 -0.43 -5.18
N GLY A 98 9.23 -0.30 -4.07
CA GLY A 98 8.98 1.00 -3.46
C GLY A 98 8.82 0.90 -1.95
N ARG A 99 8.94 2.03 -1.27
CA ARG A 99 8.61 2.14 0.15
C ARG A 99 7.12 2.37 0.32
N LEU A 100 6.59 1.85 1.41
CA LEU A 100 5.21 2.08 1.76
C LEU A 100 5.08 3.35 2.59
N TYR A 101 4.05 4.10 2.31
CA TYR A 101 3.63 5.21 3.15
C TYR A 101 2.11 5.29 3.24
N ILE A 102 1.63 6.00 4.24
CA ILE A 102 0.21 6.22 4.48
C ILE A 102 -0.15 7.62 4.00
N ASP A 103 -1.22 7.68 3.20
CA ASP A 103 -1.92 8.92 2.94
C ASP A 103 -3.17 8.96 3.84
N PRO A 104 -3.16 9.75 4.93
CA PRO A 104 -4.27 9.80 5.86
C PRO A 104 -5.49 10.53 5.27
N VAL A 105 -5.31 11.38 4.27
CA VAL A 105 -6.41 12.10 3.61
C VAL A 105 -7.20 11.14 2.72
N ARG A 106 -6.50 10.28 2.00
CA ARG A 106 -7.11 9.26 1.14
C ARG A 106 -7.45 7.97 1.88
N ASN A 107 -7.08 7.84 3.16
CA ASN A 107 -7.13 6.59 3.91
C ASN A 107 -6.54 5.43 3.11
N ALA A 108 -5.35 5.63 2.57
CA ALA A 108 -4.73 4.69 1.64
C ALA A 108 -3.28 4.37 2.02
N VAL A 109 -2.88 3.15 1.65
CA VAL A 109 -1.48 2.73 1.60
C VAL A 109 -0.98 2.93 0.18
N LEU A 110 0.07 3.71 0.01
CA LEU A 110 0.67 4.01 -1.29
C LEU A 110 2.11 3.51 -1.36
N MET A 111 2.58 3.32 -2.59
CA MET A 111 3.99 3.05 -2.87
C MET A 111 4.68 4.35 -3.29
N GLY A 112 5.68 4.74 -2.52
CA GLY A 112 6.55 5.86 -2.83
C GLY A 112 7.96 5.41 -3.16
N GLU A 113 8.79 6.34 -3.62
CA GLU A 113 10.18 6.10 -4.03
C GLU A 113 10.32 4.86 -4.94
N PRO A 114 9.56 4.77 -6.04
CA PRO A 114 9.61 3.62 -6.92
C PRO A 114 11.00 3.48 -7.54
N ARG A 115 11.48 2.25 -7.65
CA ARG A 115 12.70 1.89 -8.35
C ARG A 115 12.41 0.77 -9.31
N VAL A 116 12.97 0.85 -10.52
CA VAL A 116 12.94 -0.26 -11.47
C VAL A 116 14.06 -1.22 -11.10
N ASP A 117 13.68 -2.41 -10.59
CA ASP A 117 14.62 -3.47 -10.23
C ASP A 117 14.99 -4.31 -11.45
N ARG A 118 14.03 -4.53 -12.36
CA ARG A 118 14.21 -5.27 -13.61
C ARG A 118 13.29 -4.73 -14.67
N PHE A 119 13.81 -4.63 -15.86
CA PHE A 119 13.06 -4.32 -17.07
C PHE A 119 13.57 -5.20 -18.22
N ALA A 120 12.67 -5.91 -18.88
CA ALA A 120 13.01 -6.77 -20.00
C ALA A 120 11.97 -6.57 -21.10
N ILE A 121 12.42 -6.47 -22.35
CA ILE A 121 11.58 -6.44 -23.54
C ILE A 121 11.92 -7.66 -24.40
N GLU A 122 10.91 -8.35 -24.87
CA GLU A 122 11.06 -9.52 -25.71
C GLU A 122 11.64 -9.13 -27.09
N GLY A 123 12.58 -9.95 -27.58
CA GLY A 123 13.17 -9.75 -28.90
C GLY A 123 14.16 -8.59 -29.02
N VAL A 124 14.58 -8.01 -27.89
CA VAL A 124 15.56 -6.91 -27.85
C VAL A 124 16.88 -7.40 -27.26
N ASP A 125 18.01 -7.05 -27.89
CA ASP A 125 19.34 -7.39 -27.39
C ASP A 125 19.71 -6.66 -26.10
N GLU A 126 20.63 -7.23 -25.31
CA GLU A 126 21.00 -6.70 -23.99
C GLU A 126 21.52 -5.26 -24.01
N GLY A 127 22.18 -4.83 -25.07
CA GLY A 127 22.68 -3.47 -25.20
C GLY A 127 21.56 -2.45 -25.28
N ARG A 128 20.56 -2.72 -26.10
CA ARG A 128 19.37 -1.90 -26.26
C ARG A 128 18.48 -1.99 -25.02
N GLN A 129 18.35 -3.16 -24.40
CA GLN A 129 17.61 -3.30 -23.14
C GLN A 129 18.16 -2.38 -22.04
N ARG A 130 19.47 -2.26 -21.89
CA ARG A 130 20.09 -1.35 -20.93
C ARG A 130 19.75 0.12 -21.18
N GLN A 131 19.73 0.55 -22.45
CA GLN A 131 19.34 1.92 -22.82
C GLN A 131 17.86 2.17 -22.55
N LEU A 132 16.99 1.26 -22.96
CA LEU A 132 15.54 1.33 -22.74
C LEU A 132 15.18 1.25 -21.26
N GLY A 133 15.91 0.46 -20.47
CA GLY A 133 15.75 0.36 -19.03
C GLY A 133 16.01 1.71 -18.32
N LYS A 134 16.98 2.50 -18.75
CA LYS A 134 17.21 3.86 -18.22
C LYS A 134 16.03 4.78 -18.50
N ILE A 135 15.50 4.73 -19.71
CA ILE A 135 14.32 5.51 -20.10
C ILE A 135 13.09 5.04 -19.33
N ALA A 136 12.89 3.73 -19.23
CA ALA A 136 11.81 3.15 -18.46
C ALA A 136 11.87 3.59 -16.99
N SER A 137 13.04 3.62 -16.36
CA SER A 137 13.21 4.06 -14.97
C SER A 137 12.74 5.51 -14.78
N MET A 138 13.14 6.42 -15.69
CA MET A 138 12.73 7.83 -15.62
C MET A 138 11.22 8.01 -15.81
N LEU A 139 10.60 7.20 -16.67
CA LEU A 139 9.16 7.26 -16.94
C LEU A 139 8.35 6.61 -15.83
N MET A 140 8.82 5.49 -15.29
CA MET A 140 8.11 4.74 -14.26
C MET A 140 8.04 5.49 -12.94
N GLU A 141 9.03 6.29 -12.58
CA GLU A 141 8.94 7.18 -11.42
C GLU A 141 7.70 8.09 -11.49
N LYS A 142 7.31 8.52 -12.67
CA LYS A 142 6.12 9.36 -12.88
C LYS A 142 4.81 8.57 -13.00
N VAL A 143 4.87 7.36 -13.55
CA VAL A 143 3.67 6.53 -13.81
C VAL A 143 3.23 5.78 -12.56
N VAL A 144 4.20 5.34 -11.74
CA VAL A 144 3.95 4.51 -10.55
C VAL A 144 3.92 5.34 -9.26
N ALA A 145 4.35 6.60 -9.32
CA ALA A 145 4.19 7.51 -8.19
C ALA A 145 2.71 7.56 -7.79
N ASP A 146 2.44 7.33 -6.50
CA ASP A 146 1.10 7.42 -5.92
C ASP A 146 0.08 6.34 -6.33
N VAL A 147 0.54 5.18 -6.82
CA VAL A 147 -0.38 4.03 -7.01
C VAL A 147 -0.81 3.51 -5.63
N PRO A 148 -2.10 3.60 -5.29
CA PRO A 148 -2.56 3.06 -4.02
C PRO A 148 -2.56 1.54 -4.07
N LEU A 149 -1.87 0.92 -3.12
CA LEU A 149 -1.88 -0.54 -2.94
C LEU A 149 -3.14 -1.01 -2.23
N TYR A 150 -3.63 -0.19 -1.29
CA TYR A 150 -4.81 -0.51 -0.51
C TYR A 150 -5.55 0.76 -0.08
N HIS A 151 -6.88 0.74 -0.15
CA HIS A 151 -7.75 1.76 0.43
C HIS A 151 -8.51 1.17 1.61
N PHE A 152 -8.45 1.84 2.73
CA PHE A 152 -9.31 1.54 3.85
C PHE A 152 -10.70 2.13 3.60
N ARG A 153 -11.70 1.30 3.72
CA ARG A 153 -13.08 1.79 3.75
C ARG A 153 -13.33 2.47 5.11
N PRO A 154 -14.19 3.49 5.18
CA PRO A 154 -14.50 4.16 6.45
C PRO A 154 -14.94 3.18 7.55
N GLU A 155 -15.64 2.09 7.18
CA GLU A 155 -16.12 1.05 8.09
C GLU A 155 -14.97 0.26 8.70
N ASP A 156 -13.91 0.00 7.92
CA ASP A 156 -12.72 -0.74 8.36
C ASP A 156 -11.92 0.03 9.42
N LEU A 157 -12.13 1.36 9.46
CA LEU A 157 -11.48 2.29 10.40
C LEU A 157 -12.42 2.78 11.52
N ARG A 158 -13.57 2.13 11.72
CA ARG A 158 -14.53 2.52 12.76
C ARG A 158 -14.65 1.43 13.82
N TYR A 159 -14.34 1.79 15.07
CA TYR A 159 -14.39 0.88 16.22
C TYR A 159 -15.12 1.53 17.38
N GLY A 160 -16.13 0.86 17.92
CA GLY A 160 -16.89 1.36 19.07
C GLY A 160 -17.51 2.74 18.87
N GLY A 161 -17.90 3.08 17.63
CA GLY A 161 -18.45 4.41 17.30
C GLY A 161 -17.39 5.50 17.04
N VAL A 162 -16.10 5.22 17.28
CA VAL A 162 -14.99 6.14 17.08
C VAL A 162 -14.34 5.90 15.72
N GLN A 163 -14.07 6.98 14.99
CA GLN A 163 -13.31 6.94 13.75
C GLN A 163 -11.81 6.90 14.05
N PHE A 164 -11.08 6.03 13.35
CA PHE A 164 -9.62 5.93 13.42
C PHE A 164 -9.01 6.38 12.10
N VAL A 165 -7.75 6.79 12.17
CA VAL A 165 -6.93 7.14 11.00
C VAL A 165 -5.66 6.29 11.02
N PRO A 166 -5.17 5.83 9.87
CA PRO A 166 -3.91 5.11 9.80
C PRO A 166 -2.75 6.06 10.06
N THR A 167 -1.77 5.61 10.87
CA THR A 167 -0.65 6.44 11.35
C THR A 167 0.71 5.88 10.99
N HIS A 168 0.84 4.55 10.98
CA HIS A 168 2.11 3.88 10.71
C HIS A 168 1.88 2.59 9.94
N ILE A 169 2.88 2.19 9.14
CA ILE A 169 2.86 0.95 8.37
C ILE A 169 4.18 0.23 8.47
N ALA A 170 4.12 -1.09 8.62
CA ALA A 170 5.27 -1.97 8.63
C ALA A 170 5.01 -3.22 7.77
N THR A 171 6.05 -3.72 7.10
CA THR A 171 6.01 -5.01 6.41
C THR A 171 6.16 -6.15 7.42
N THR A 172 5.40 -7.22 7.23
CA THR A 172 5.50 -8.45 8.00
C THR A 172 5.71 -9.64 7.04
N PRO A 173 6.14 -10.80 7.51
CA PRO A 173 6.30 -11.97 6.62
C PRO A 173 5.03 -12.41 5.90
N ARG A 174 3.85 -12.02 6.38
CA ARG A 174 2.54 -12.46 5.85
C ARG A 174 1.71 -11.35 5.23
N GLY A 175 2.18 -10.10 5.28
CA GLY A 175 1.43 -8.95 4.80
C GLY A 175 1.96 -7.63 5.33
N LEU A 176 1.06 -6.71 5.61
CA LEU A 176 1.38 -5.42 6.21
C LEU A 176 0.67 -5.31 7.56
N ARG A 177 1.31 -4.61 8.48
CA ARG A 177 0.70 -4.15 9.73
C ARG A 177 0.54 -2.65 9.68
N VAL A 178 -0.67 -2.18 9.90
CA VAL A 178 -1.02 -0.77 9.89
C VAL A 178 -1.50 -0.38 11.29
N SER A 179 -0.78 0.53 11.92
CA SER A 179 -1.21 1.11 13.19
C SER A 179 -2.22 2.23 12.90
N VAL A 180 -3.30 2.24 13.66
CA VAL A 180 -4.36 3.24 13.56
C VAL A 180 -4.57 3.91 14.92
N ALA A 181 -4.87 5.20 14.91
CA ALA A 181 -5.18 5.99 16.11
C ALA A 181 -6.54 6.69 15.96
N PRO A 182 -7.24 7.01 17.06
CA PRO A 182 -8.47 7.78 17.00
C PRO A 182 -8.27 9.09 16.24
N ALA A 183 -9.21 9.42 15.35
CA ALA A 183 -9.25 10.72 14.71
C ALA A 183 -9.49 11.81 15.77
N ARG A 184 -8.68 12.86 15.72
CA ARG A 184 -8.81 14.01 16.64
C ARG A 184 -9.85 14.98 16.14
#